data_f3c73e1f9a0c4683ff95e848c4edd030
#
_entry.id   f3c73e1f9a0c4683ff95e848c4edd030
#
_cell.length_a   1.000
_cell.length_b   1.000
_cell.length_c   1.000
_cell.angle_alpha   90.00
_cell.angle_beta   90.00
_cell.angle_gamma   90.00
#
_symmetry.space_group_name_H-M   'P 1'
#
loop_
_entity.id
_entity.type
_entity.pdbx_description
1 polymer ?
#
loop_
_entity_poly.entity_id
_entity_poly.type
_entity_poly.pdbx_seq_one_letter_code
_entity_poly.pdbx_strand_id
1 'polypeptide(L)'
;EYLSGLTFTPDKKDNISLGDSVKITCNTSYEDIARHGFLVHNIETSYNADKLPEYVDDVSLIDKKVIEQVSKEVLETINKETADNTFHMLYKATKDTAYLYHINEETCSDAKITGIYYLQKKGNAGETNNYIYITASATISDSEDSKTVYFAFSYSNAYINADGTFDMNHDNEEKRYVCSTDYDSLYSECIGSKSDNYTIKEVK
;
A
#
# COMPACT_ATOMS: atom_id res chain seq x y z
N GLU A 1 -28.82 24.34 -20.76
CA GLU A 1 -27.60 24.57 -21.57
C GLU A 1 -26.61 25.56 -20.92
N TYR A 2 -27.03 26.72 -20.34
CA TYR A 2 -26.09 27.65 -19.72
C TYR A 2 -25.29 27.02 -18.57
N LEU A 3 -25.99 26.38 -17.62
CA LEU A 3 -25.33 25.77 -16.45
C LEU A 3 -24.37 24.63 -16.81
N SER A 4 -24.63 23.90 -17.90
CA SER A 4 -23.72 22.84 -18.36
C SER A 4 -22.44 23.35 -19.00
N GLY A 5 -22.36 24.63 -19.33
CA GLY A 5 -21.15 25.30 -19.85
C GLY A 5 -20.28 25.94 -18.79
N LEU A 6 -20.70 25.91 -17.50
CA LEU A 6 -19.89 26.44 -16.42
C LEU A 6 -18.72 25.49 -16.11
N THR A 7 -17.54 26.11 -15.94
CA THR A 7 -16.35 25.39 -15.49
C THR A 7 -15.84 26.00 -14.18
N PHE A 8 -15.18 25.17 -13.38
CA PHE A 8 -14.64 25.56 -12.08
C PHE A 8 -13.15 25.34 -12.07
N THR A 9 -12.40 26.37 -11.68
CA THR A 9 -10.94 26.34 -11.67
C THR A 9 -10.44 26.56 -10.26
N PRO A 10 -9.70 25.58 -9.69
CA PRO A 10 -8.99 25.79 -8.45
C PRO A 10 -7.72 26.62 -8.68
N ASP A 11 -7.37 27.46 -7.72
CA ASP A 11 -6.12 28.24 -7.72
C ASP A 11 -4.89 27.38 -7.46
N LYS A 12 -5.07 26.22 -6.81
CA LYS A 12 -4.05 25.22 -6.52
C LYS A 12 -4.55 23.83 -6.92
N LYS A 13 -3.83 23.14 -7.80
CA LYS A 13 -4.19 21.80 -8.31
C LYS A 13 -3.33 20.69 -7.73
N ASP A 14 -2.09 21.01 -7.38
CA ASP A 14 -1.07 20.07 -6.94
C ASP A 14 -0.43 20.55 -5.64
N ASN A 15 0.25 19.67 -4.94
CA ASN A 15 0.95 19.95 -3.69
C ASN A 15 0.04 20.61 -2.63
N ILE A 16 -1.20 20.10 -2.52
CA ILE A 16 -2.12 20.51 -1.47
C ILE A 16 -1.71 19.80 -0.19
N SER A 17 -1.43 20.58 0.85
CA SER A 17 -1.04 20.09 2.18
C SER A 17 -2.17 20.29 3.19
N LEU A 18 -2.12 19.56 4.30
CA LEU A 18 -3.06 19.77 5.40
C LEU A 18 -2.99 21.22 5.89
N GLY A 19 -4.17 21.84 6.05
CA GLY A 19 -4.30 23.24 6.42
C GLY A 19 -4.26 24.24 5.25
N ASP A 20 -4.00 23.79 4.03
CA ASP A 20 -4.12 24.65 2.84
C ASP A 20 -5.58 25.06 2.61
N SER A 21 -5.76 26.28 2.10
CA SER A 21 -7.05 26.73 1.56
C SER A 21 -6.98 26.75 0.04
N VAL A 22 -7.87 26.02 -0.61
CA VAL A 22 -7.98 25.97 -2.08
C VAL A 22 -9.20 26.79 -2.50
N LYS A 23 -8.96 27.86 -3.27
CA LYS A 23 -10.02 28.70 -3.81
C LYS A 23 -10.48 28.15 -5.15
N ILE A 24 -11.77 27.94 -5.31
CA ILE A 24 -12.39 27.49 -6.57
C ILE A 24 -13.20 28.66 -7.14
N THR A 25 -12.90 29.02 -8.37
CA THR A 25 -13.56 30.14 -9.08
C THR A 25 -14.36 29.57 -10.27
N CYS A 26 -15.60 30.01 -10.41
CA CYS A 26 -16.43 29.73 -11.59
C CYS A 26 -16.02 30.66 -12.74
N ASN A 27 -16.03 30.16 -13.97
CA ASN A 27 -15.65 30.88 -15.19
C ASN A 27 -16.73 31.87 -15.69
N THR A 28 -17.52 32.43 -14.83
CA THR A 28 -18.62 33.34 -15.17
C THR A 28 -18.60 34.58 -14.28
N SER A 29 -19.44 35.57 -14.62
CA SER A 29 -19.64 36.77 -13.80
C SER A 29 -21.06 36.84 -13.24
N TYR A 30 -21.27 37.67 -12.21
CA TYR A 30 -22.60 37.91 -11.64
C TYR A 30 -23.56 38.49 -12.69
N GLU A 31 -23.07 39.37 -13.55
CA GLU A 31 -23.87 39.98 -14.63
C GLU A 31 -24.32 38.94 -15.66
N ASP A 32 -23.42 38.05 -16.04
CA ASP A 32 -23.71 36.99 -17.02
C ASP A 32 -24.72 35.98 -16.49
N ILE A 33 -24.59 35.58 -15.25
CA ILE A 33 -25.56 34.73 -14.57
C ILE A 33 -26.94 35.39 -14.53
N ALA A 34 -27.02 36.67 -14.14
CA ALA A 34 -28.26 37.40 -14.05
C ALA A 34 -28.95 37.56 -15.41
N ARG A 35 -28.18 37.75 -16.52
CA ARG A 35 -28.75 37.81 -17.89
C ARG A 35 -29.44 36.49 -18.27
N HIS A 36 -28.99 35.35 -17.72
CA HIS A 36 -29.62 34.04 -17.93
C HIS A 36 -30.73 33.73 -16.94
N GLY A 37 -31.14 34.69 -16.08
CA GLY A 37 -32.24 34.54 -15.15
C GLY A 37 -31.93 33.76 -13.89
N PHE A 38 -30.68 33.58 -13.55
CA PHE A 38 -30.23 32.88 -12.33
C PHE A 38 -29.80 33.89 -11.26
N LEU A 39 -29.99 33.51 -10.02
CA LEU A 39 -29.40 34.15 -8.83
C LEU A 39 -28.35 33.21 -8.25
N VAL A 40 -27.17 33.75 -7.97
CA VAL A 40 -26.10 33.00 -7.32
C VAL A 40 -25.57 33.82 -6.14
N HIS A 41 -25.23 33.14 -5.06
CA HIS A 41 -24.67 33.81 -3.89
C HIS A 41 -23.18 34.09 -4.06
N ASN A 42 -22.43 33.10 -4.59
CA ASN A 42 -20.99 33.22 -4.81
C ASN A 42 -20.58 32.54 -6.11
N ILE A 43 -19.67 33.17 -6.86
CA ILE A 43 -18.95 32.57 -7.99
C ILE A 43 -17.57 32.05 -7.58
N GLU A 44 -17.22 32.24 -6.33
CA GLU A 44 -15.98 31.75 -5.72
C GLU A 44 -16.31 31.07 -4.39
N THR A 45 -15.60 30.02 -4.08
CA THR A 45 -15.64 29.35 -2.77
C THR A 45 -14.26 28.86 -2.38
N SER A 46 -13.99 28.79 -1.09
CA SER A 46 -12.74 28.23 -0.58
C SER A 46 -13.02 26.98 0.22
N TYR A 47 -12.21 25.96 0.02
CA TYR A 47 -12.21 24.72 0.79
C TYR A 47 -10.88 24.61 1.54
N ASN A 48 -10.97 24.34 2.82
CA ASN A 48 -9.79 24.04 3.62
C ASN A 48 -9.48 22.55 3.52
N ALA A 49 -8.21 22.24 3.28
CA ALA A 49 -7.69 20.88 3.28
C ALA A 49 -7.43 20.40 4.72
N ASP A 50 -8.47 20.39 5.55
CA ASP A 50 -8.42 20.01 6.97
C ASP A 50 -8.72 18.51 7.20
N LYS A 51 -8.99 17.77 6.12
CA LYS A 51 -9.35 16.34 6.14
C LYS A 51 -8.51 15.48 5.19
N LEU A 52 -7.36 15.97 4.77
CA LEU A 52 -6.44 15.16 3.97
C LEU A 52 -5.69 14.16 4.87
N PRO A 53 -5.51 12.92 4.41
CA PRO A 53 -4.63 11.99 5.09
C PRO A 53 -3.18 12.50 4.99
N GLU A 54 -2.41 12.34 6.07
CA GLU A 54 -0.97 12.62 6.09
C GLU A 54 -0.19 11.32 5.93
N TYR A 55 0.72 11.27 4.97
CA TYR A 55 1.61 10.14 4.84
C TYR A 55 2.52 10.04 6.07
N VAL A 56 2.65 8.83 6.59
CA VAL A 56 3.59 8.54 7.66
C VAL A 56 5.00 8.88 7.19
N ASP A 57 5.70 9.71 7.92
CA ASP A 57 7.07 10.16 7.65
C ASP A 57 8.06 9.72 8.73
N ASP A 58 7.58 9.16 9.83
CA ASP A 58 8.40 8.58 10.89
C ASP A 58 7.86 7.22 11.37
N VAL A 59 8.78 6.30 11.62
CA VAL A 59 8.45 4.94 12.09
C VAL A 59 7.69 4.91 13.42
N SER A 60 7.82 5.94 14.24
CA SER A 60 7.12 6.05 15.52
C SER A 60 5.62 6.32 15.39
N LEU A 61 5.18 6.75 14.21
CA LEU A 61 3.78 7.02 13.90
C LEU A 61 3.02 5.78 13.45
N ILE A 62 3.72 4.66 13.23
CA ILE A 62 3.11 3.40 12.82
C ILE A 62 2.32 2.81 13.98
N ASP A 63 1.02 2.57 13.78
CA ASP A 63 0.18 1.93 14.80
C ASP A 63 0.52 0.44 14.92
N LYS A 64 1.11 0.08 16.06
CA LYS A 64 1.53 -1.30 16.34
C LYS A 64 0.36 -2.28 16.33
N LYS A 65 -0.86 -1.87 16.75
CA LYS A 65 -2.03 -2.75 16.75
C LYS A 65 -2.47 -3.10 15.33
N VAL A 66 -2.42 -2.12 14.41
CA VAL A 66 -2.71 -2.36 13.00
C VAL A 66 -1.68 -3.32 12.42
N ILE A 67 -0.39 -3.10 12.71
CA ILE A 67 0.68 -4.00 12.26
C ILE A 67 0.53 -5.42 12.81
N GLU A 68 0.15 -5.58 14.08
CA GLU A 68 -0.13 -6.88 14.69
C GLU A 68 -1.31 -7.59 14.01
N GLN A 69 -2.37 -6.85 13.68
CA GLN A 69 -3.52 -7.41 12.96
C GLN A 69 -3.12 -7.84 11.55
N VAL A 70 -2.45 -6.97 10.79
CA VAL A 70 -2.00 -7.28 9.43
C VAL A 70 -1.00 -8.44 9.42
N SER A 71 -0.14 -8.53 10.45
CA SER A 71 0.77 -9.68 10.61
C SER A 71 0.03 -11.00 10.79
N LYS A 72 -1.11 -11.02 11.49
CA LYS A 72 -1.98 -12.21 11.57
C LYS A 72 -2.59 -12.55 10.21
N GLU A 73 -3.08 -11.55 9.49
CA GLU A 73 -3.64 -11.74 8.14
C GLU A 73 -2.59 -12.28 7.17
N VAL A 74 -1.32 -11.84 7.29
CA VAL A 74 -0.18 -12.40 6.53
C VAL A 74 -0.03 -13.90 6.80
N LEU A 75 0.00 -14.32 8.08
CA LEU A 75 0.14 -15.72 8.44
C LEU A 75 -1.07 -16.55 8.00
N GLU A 76 -2.28 -16.02 8.14
CA GLU A 76 -3.51 -16.68 7.67
C GLU A 76 -3.49 -16.84 6.14
N THR A 77 -3.01 -15.83 5.40
CA THR A 77 -2.87 -15.87 3.94
C THR A 77 -1.89 -16.97 3.51
N ILE A 78 -0.71 -17.06 4.16
CA ILE A 78 0.26 -18.12 3.88
C ILE A 78 -0.37 -19.51 4.08
N ASN A 79 -1.04 -19.73 5.21
CA ASN A 79 -1.69 -21.00 5.50
C ASN A 79 -2.79 -21.34 4.48
N LYS A 80 -3.64 -20.36 4.17
CA LYS A 80 -4.76 -20.53 3.24
C LYS A 80 -4.27 -20.83 1.82
N GLU A 81 -3.31 -20.07 1.30
CA GLU A 81 -2.80 -20.25 -0.04
C GLU A 81 -1.97 -21.52 -0.21
N THR A 82 -1.28 -21.96 0.85
CA THR A 82 -0.59 -23.26 0.83
C THR A 82 -1.59 -24.41 0.78
N ALA A 83 -2.71 -24.31 1.52
CA ALA A 83 -3.76 -25.34 1.49
C ALA A 83 -4.58 -25.34 0.17
N ASP A 84 -4.48 -24.27 -0.64
CA ASP A 84 -5.10 -24.20 -1.95
C ASP A 84 -4.16 -24.77 -3.02
N ASN A 85 -4.42 -26.02 -3.43
CA ASN A 85 -3.61 -26.77 -4.39
C ASN A 85 -3.39 -26.09 -5.75
N THR A 86 -4.08 -24.99 -6.04
CA THR A 86 -3.87 -24.22 -7.28
C THR A 86 -2.59 -23.37 -7.21
N PHE A 87 -2.04 -23.12 -6.05
CA PHE A 87 -0.93 -22.17 -5.89
C PHE A 87 0.47 -22.78 -6.00
N HIS A 88 0.65 -24.07 -5.71
CA HIS A 88 1.96 -24.73 -5.73
C HIS A 88 3.08 -23.88 -5.10
N MET A 89 3.04 -23.74 -3.78
CA MET A 89 3.89 -22.80 -3.05
C MET A 89 5.38 -23.14 -3.18
N LEU A 90 5.73 -24.43 -3.17
CA LEU A 90 7.10 -24.87 -3.39
C LEU A 90 7.61 -24.48 -4.78
N TYR A 91 6.77 -24.61 -5.81
CA TYR A 91 7.13 -24.12 -7.15
C TYR A 91 7.34 -22.59 -7.17
N LYS A 92 6.44 -21.83 -6.56
CA LYS A 92 6.57 -20.37 -6.49
C LYS A 92 7.86 -19.94 -5.81
N ALA A 93 8.27 -20.63 -4.75
CA ALA A 93 9.44 -20.28 -3.97
C ALA A 93 10.76 -20.74 -4.61
N THR A 94 10.77 -21.92 -5.23
CA THR A 94 12.00 -22.54 -5.80
C THR A 94 12.20 -22.22 -7.28
N LYS A 95 11.10 -21.96 -8.02
CA LYS A 95 11.02 -21.92 -9.49
C LYS A 95 11.33 -23.26 -10.16
N ASP A 96 11.39 -24.36 -9.39
CA ASP A 96 11.62 -25.69 -9.90
C ASP A 96 10.30 -26.31 -10.37
N THR A 97 10.23 -26.59 -11.67
CA THR A 97 9.02 -27.15 -12.32
C THR A 97 8.70 -28.57 -11.83
N ALA A 98 9.62 -29.27 -11.17
CA ALA A 98 9.34 -30.57 -10.58
C ALA A 98 8.13 -30.51 -9.62
N TYR A 99 8.02 -29.44 -8.83
CA TYR A 99 6.90 -29.23 -7.88
C TYR A 99 5.53 -29.06 -8.55
N LEU A 100 5.46 -28.73 -9.83
CA LEU A 100 4.15 -28.68 -10.56
C LEU A 100 3.53 -30.06 -10.81
N TYR A 101 4.33 -31.11 -10.70
CA TYR A 101 3.92 -32.50 -10.96
C TYR A 101 3.67 -33.30 -9.68
N HIS A 102 3.96 -32.71 -8.52
CA HIS A 102 3.63 -33.31 -7.25
C HIS A 102 2.11 -33.24 -7.05
N ILE A 103 1.47 -34.41 -6.98
CA ILE A 103 0.00 -34.55 -6.93
C ILE A 103 -0.53 -34.31 -5.50
N ASN A 104 0.37 -34.18 -4.55
CA ASN A 104 0.02 -34.14 -3.14
C ASN A 104 -0.22 -32.71 -2.65
N GLU A 105 -1.17 -32.61 -1.71
CA GLU A 105 -1.49 -31.36 -1.04
C GLU A 105 -0.26 -30.82 -0.29
N GLU A 106 0.11 -29.59 -0.55
CA GLU A 106 1.11 -28.89 0.25
C GLU A 106 0.54 -28.55 1.62
N THR A 107 1.36 -28.62 2.64
CA THR A 107 1.02 -28.28 4.02
C THR A 107 1.94 -27.18 4.53
N CYS A 108 1.44 -26.32 5.42
CA CYS A 108 2.17 -25.24 6.04
C CYS A 108 2.32 -25.49 7.54
N SER A 109 3.53 -25.34 8.08
CA SER A 109 3.80 -25.35 9.51
C SER A 109 4.80 -24.26 9.89
N ASP A 110 4.92 -23.98 11.19
CA ASP A 110 5.90 -23.05 11.77
C ASP A 110 5.89 -21.63 11.15
N ALA A 111 4.72 -21.20 10.67
CA ALA A 111 4.56 -19.87 10.09
C ALA A 111 4.78 -18.80 11.15
N LYS A 112 5.70 -17.86 10.86
CA LYS A 112 6.02 -16.77 11.78
C LYS A 112 6.50 -15.53 11.03
N ILE A 113 6.29 -14.36 11.62
CA ILE A 113 6.86 -13.09 11.14
C ILE A 113 8.37 -13.09 11.44
N THR A 114 9.16 -12.68 10.46
CA THR A 114 10.64 -12.61 10.55
C THR A 114 11.17 -11.20 10.57
N GLY A 115 10.40 -10.21 10.10
CA GLY A 115 10.75 -8.79 10.15
C GLY A 115 9.65 -7.89 9.64
N ILE A 116 9.69 -6.65 10.06
CA ILE A 116 8.80 -5.59 9.58
C ILE A 116 9.68 -4.39 9.24
N TYR A 117 9.55 -3.87 8.02
CA TYR A 117 10.41 -2.82 7.51
C TYR A 117 9.57 -1.67 6.99
N TYR A 118 9.88 -0.48 7.47
CA TYR A 118 9.32 0.76 6.98
C TYR A 118 10.32 1.43 6.04
N LEU A 119 9.86 1.80 4.85
CA LEU A 119 10.64 2.45 3.81
C LEU A 119 10.10 3.87 3.60
N GLN A 120 10.89 4.85 4.03
CA GLN A 120 10.59 6.26 3.88
C GLN A 120 11.23 6.83 2.63
N LYS A 121 10.47 7.49 1.78
CA LYS A 121 10.94 8.15 0.57
C LYS A 121 12.02 9.19 0.86
N LYS A 122 13.07 9.23 0.05
CA LYS A 122 14.12 10.24 0.07
C LYS A 122 13.79 11.38 -0.91
N GLY A 123 13.45 12.57 -0.41
CA GLY A 123 13.15 13.72 -1.25
C GLY A 123 12.00 13.45 -2.23
N ASN A 124 12.20 13.76 -3.51
CA ASN A 124 11.19 13.58 -4.57
C ASN A 124 11.39 12.29 -5.39
N ALA A 125 12.18 11.33 -4.90
CA ALA A 125 12.44 10.07 -5.61
C ALA A 125 11.22 9.13 -5.56
N GLY A 126 10.91 8.48 -6.70
CA GLY A 126 9.87 7.46 -6.79
C GLY A 126 8.43 7.99 -6.74
N GLU A 127 7.46 7.15 -7.05
CA GLU A 127 6.02 7.46 -7.10
C GLU A 127 5.34 7.28 -5.74
N THR A 128 5.73 6.25 -4.99
CA THR A 128 5.15 5.89 -3.69
C THR A 128 5.83 6.63 -2.54
N ASN A 129 5.08 7.21 -1.61
CA ASN A 129 5.64 8.00 -0.52
C ASN A 129 6.35 7.16 0.54
N ASN A 130 5.79 6.00 0.87
CA ASN A 130 6.40 5.05 1.80
C ASN A 130 5.92 3.63 1.50
N TYR A 131 6.61 2.64 2.06
CA TYR A 131 6.20 1.24 2.09
C TYR A 131 6.31 0.67 3.50
N ILE A 132 5.46 -0.31 3.79
CA ILE A 132 5.66 -1.24 4.89
C ILE A 132 5.82 -2.63 4.29
N TYR A 133 6.92 -3.29 4.60
CA TYR A 133 7.15 -4.70 4.26
C TYR A 133 7.02 -5.55 5.51
N ILE A 134 6.22 -6.60 5.42
CA ILE A 134 6.14 -7.64 6.44
C ILE A 134 6.75 -8.90 5.85
N THR A 135 7.84 -9.36 6.44
CA THR A 135 8.47 -10.63 6.05
C THR A 135 8.05 -11.73 7.01
N ALA A 136 7.86 -12.91 6.45
CA ALA A 136 7.49 -14.11 7.20
C ALA A 136 8.29 -15.32 6.72
N SER A 137 8.31 -16.38 7.50
CA SER A 137 8.79 -17.69 7.08
C SER A 137 7.79 -18.76 7.48
N ALA A 138 7.75 -19.83 6.69
CA ALA A 138 6.99 -21.04 7.03
C ALA A 138 7.74 -22.28 6.49
N THR A 139 7.48 -23.43 7.06
CA THR A 139 7.87 -24.71 6.49
C THR A 139 6.75 -25.19 5.58
N ILE A 140 7.02 -25.31 4.31
CA ILE A 140 6.09 -25.85 3.31
C ILE A 140 6.55 -27.25 2.94
N SER A 141 5.65 -28.20 3.03
CA SER A 141 5.94 -29.61 2.78
C SER A 141 4.87 -30.23 1.90
N ASP A 142 5.29 -31.11 1.00
CA ASP A 142 4.46 -32.07 0.31
C ASP A 142 4.85 -33.49 0.77
N SER A 143 4.44 -34.55 0.05
CA SER A 143 4.78 -35.93 0.39
C SER A 143 6.24 -36.29 0.11
N GLU A 144 6.96 -35.49 -0.66
CA GLU A 144 8.29 -35.82 -1.18
C GLU A 144 9.38 -34.91 -0.63
N ASP A 145 9.03 -33.63 -0.31
CA ASP A 145 10.01 -32.63 0.11
C ASP A 145 9.45 -31.69 1.19
N SER A 146 10.34 -31.00 1.86
CA SER A 146 10.03 -29.97 2.85
C SER A 146 11.06 -28.85 2.79
N LYS A 147 10.59 -27.61 2.67
CA LYS A 147 11.47 -26.43 2.60
C LYS A 147 11.00 -25.30 3.49
N THR A 148 11.94 -24.57 4.05
CA THR A 148 11.65 -23.24 4.60
C THR A 148 11.46 -22.28 3.46
N VAL A 149 10.28 -21.65 3.41
CA VAL A 149 9.92 -20.63 2.44
C VAL A 149 9.78 -19.29 3.18
N TYR A 150 10.40 -18.26 2.61
CA TYR A 150 10.32 -16.89 3.08
C TYR A 150 9.39 -16.10 2.19
N PHE A 151 8.68 -15.15 2.77
CA PHE A 151 7.67 -14.32 2.14
C PHE A 151 7.94 -12.86 2.42
N ALA A 152 7.69 -11.97 1.46
CA ALA A 152 7.70 -10.53 1.62
C ALA A 152 6.37 -9.94 1.12
N PHE A 153 5.56 -9.46 2.03
CA PHE A 153 4.30 -8.75 1.75
C PHE A 153 4.56 -7.26 1.72
N SER A 154 4.03 -6.55 0.71
CA SER A 154 4.19 -5.10 0.58
C SER A 154 2.87 -4.36 0.74
N TYR A 155 2.94 -3.25 1.46
CA TYR A 155 1.85 -2.30 1.66
C TYR A 155 2.40 -0.92 1.31
N SER A 156 1.67 -0.18 0.47
CA SER A 156 2.11 1.14 0.04
C SER A 156 1.32 2.25 0.74
N ASN A 157 1.92 3.44 0.76
CA ASN A 157 1.25 4.65 1.20
C ASN A 157 0.56 4.52 2.57
N ALA A 158 1.34 4.15 3.60
CA ALA A 158 0.87 4.24 4.98
C ALA A 158 0.61 5.70 5.35
N TYR A 159 -0.56 5.98 5.93
CA TYR A 159 -1.01 7.32 6.24
C TYR A 159 -1.87 7.37 7.52
N ILE A 160 -2.02 8.56 8.05
CA ILE A 160 -2.91 8.87 9.17
C ILE A 160 -4.07 9.70 8.63
N ASN A 161 -5.29 9.23 8.84
CA ASN A 161 -6.50 9.94 8.48
C ASN A 161 -6.72 11.16 9.38
N ALA A 162 -7.58 12.08 8.95
CA ALA A 162 -7.95 13.28 9.72
C ALA A 162 -8.56 12.97 11.09
N ASP A 163 -9.11 11.78 11.30
CA ASP A 163 -9.62 11.31 12.60
C ASP A 163 -8.54 10.65 13.48
N GLY A 164 -7.29 10.62 13.02
CA GLY A 164 -6.16 10.03 13.71
C GLY A 164 -6.00 8.52 13.51
N THR A 165 -6.83 7.88 12.70
CA THR A 165 -6.69 6.46 12.39
C THR A 165 -5.55 6.22 11.41
N PHE A 166 -4.70 5.23 11.71
CA PHE A 166 -3.67 4.76 10.80
C PHE A 166 -4.26 3.80 9.76
N ASP A 167 -3.82 3.93 8.52
CA ASP A 167 -4.21 3.04 7.43
C ASP A 167 -3.06 2.88 6.42
N MET A 168 -3.15 1.89 5.54
CA MET A 168 -2.18 1.64 4.48
C MET A 168 -2.84 0.91 3.31
N ASN A 169 -2.36 1.18 2.09
CA ASN A 169 -2.90 0.55 0.90
C ASN A 169 -2.36 -0.89 0.77
N HIS A 170 -3.25 -1.82 0.57
CA HIS A 170 -2.90 -3.16 0.12
C HIS A 170 -2.55 -3.08 -1.37
N ASP A 171 -1.29 -3.35 -1.72
CA ASP A 171 -0.89 -3.42 -3.12
C ASP A 171 -1.60 -4.61 -3.79
N ASN A 172 -2.34 -4.32 -4.86
CA ASN A 172 -3.12 -5.18 -5.75
C ASN A 172 -3.34 -6.64 -5.29
N GLU A 173 -4.61 -7.03 -5.20
CA GLU A 173 -5.08 -8.34 -4.73
C GLU A 173 -4.41 -9.56 -5.40
N GLU A 174 -3.87 -9.42 -6.62
CA GLU A 174 -3.25 -10.50 -7.37
C GLU A 174 -1.74 -10.74 -7.08
N LYS A 175 -1.06 -9.80 -6.42
CA LYS A 175 0.39 -9.91 -6.11
C LYS A 175 0.69 -9.44 -4.68
N ARG A 176 0.05 -10.07 -3.70
CA ARG A 176 0.21 -9.69 -2.30
C ARG A 176 1.60 -9.91 -1.74
N TYR A 177 2.38 -10.83 -2.34
CA TYR A 177 3.71 -11.17 -1.83
C TYR A 177 4.64 -11.76 -2.90
N VAL A 178 5.93 -11.71 -2.59
CA VAL A 178 6.98 -12.50 -3.25
C VAL A 178 7.44 -13.57 -2.27
N CYS A 179 7.84 -14.75 -2.78
CA CYS A 179 8.40 -15.81 -1.94
C CYS A 179 9.66 -16.42 -2.54
N SER A 180 10.52 -16.93 -1.67
CA SER A 180 11.80 -17.58 -2.02
C SER A 180 12.20 -18.56 -0.92
N THR A 181 13.04 -19.53 -1.25
CA THR A 181 13.73 -20.38 -0.27
C THR A 181 15.00 -19.74 0.30
N ASP A 182 15.41 -18.58 -0.23
CA ASP A 182 16.56 -17.82 0.20
C ASP A 182 16.12 -16.44 0.70
N TYR A 183 16.29 -16.19 2.01
CA TYR A 183 15.90 -14.94 2.64
C TYR A 183 16.70 -13.74 2.14
N ASP A 184 18.01 -13.89 1.97
CA ASP A 184 18.89 -12.79 1.58
C ASP A 184 18.58 -12.31 0.16
N SER A 185 18.32 -13.25 -0.75
CA SER A 185 17.84 -12.94 -2.10
C SER A 185 16.48 -12.24 -2.08
N LEU A 186 15.53 -12.75 -1.30
CA LEU A 186 14.20 -12.15 -1.15
C LEU A 186 14.28 -10.71 -0.60
N TYR A 187 15.07 -10.52 0.48
CA TYR A 187 15.27 -9.21 1.07
C TYR A 187 15.92 -8.24 0.08
N SER A 188 16.97 -8.67 -0.60
CA SER A 188 17.67 -7.83 -1.58
C SER A 188 16.76 -7.41 -2.73
N GLU A 189 15.95 -8.32 -3.26
CA GLU A 189 15.04 -8.06 -4.36
C GLU A 189 13.89 -7.12 -3.96
N CYS A 190 13.23 -7.39 -2.84
CA CYS A 190 12.00 -6.69 -2.46
C CYS A 190 12.27 -5.39 -1.71
N ILE A 191 13.26 -5.37 -0.80
CA ILE A 191 13.49 -4.30 0.16
C ILE A 191 14.80 -3.57 -0.16
N GLY A 192 15.92 -4.31 -0.23
CA GLY A 192 17.24 -3.76 -0.43
C GLY A 192 17.39 -2.97 -1.73
N SER A 193 16.79 -3.44 -2.82
CA SER A 193 16.77 -2.75 -4.12
C SER A 193 16.15 -1.34 -4.09
N LYS A 194 15.38 -1.05 -3.06
CA LYS A 194 14.76 0.28 -2.88
C LYS A 194 15.65 1.27 -2.12
N SER A 195 16.81 0.86 -1.63
CA SER A 195 17.69 1.67 -0.77
C SER A 195 18.20 2.96 -1.41
N ASP A 196 18.26 3.06 -2.72
CA ASP A 196 18.66 4.29 -3.42
C ASP A 196 17.60 5.40 -3.23
N ASN A 197 16.33 5.05 -3.29
CA ASN A 197 15.20 5.97 -3.24
C ASN A 197 14.53 6.06 -1.85
N TYR A 198 14.79 5.11 -0.97
CA TYR A 198 14.15 5.01 0.34
C TYR A 198 15.15 4.81 1.47
N THR A 199 14.87 5.41 2.62
CA THR A 199 15.52 5.06 3.88
C THR A 199 14.77 3.87 4.48
N ILE A 200 15.50 2.79 4.79
CA ILE A 200 14.92 1.55 5.32
C ILE A 200 15.13 1.54 6.83
N LYS A 201 14.06 1.34 7.60
CA LYS A 201 14.07 1.22 9.06
C LYS A 201 13.30 -0.05 9.47
N GLU A 202 13.87 -0.81 10.40
CA GLU A 202 13.15 -1.92 11.02
C GLU A 202 12.16 -1.40 12.06
N VAL A 203 10.94 -1.90 12.03
CA VAL A 203 9.89 -1.60 13.02
C VAL A 203 10.02 -2.60 14.17
N LYS A 204 10.24 -2.11 15.40
CA LYS A 204 10.45 -2.91 16.61
C LYS A 204 9.24 -2.91 17.52
#